data_9a8e0582370e7f950850243053caf4fd
#
_entry.id   9a8e0582370e7f950850243053caf4fd
#
_cell.length_a   1.000
_cell.length_b   1.000
_cell.length_c   1.000
_cell.angle_alpha   90.00
_cell.angle_beta   90.00
_cell.angle_gamma   90.00
#
_symmetry.space_group_name_H-M   'P 1'
#
loop_
_entity.id
_entity.type
_entity.pdbx_description
1 polymer ?
#
loop_
_entity_poly.entity_id
_entity_poly.type
_entity_poly.pdbx_seq_one_letter_code
_entity_poly.pdbx_strand_id
1 'polypeptide(L)'
;MNVLVINCGSSSLKYQLINSDTEAVLAKGLCERIGIDGRLTYQKAGLDKEITEAPMPTHKEAIQLVLDALVNEKTGAIASLAEVNAVGHRIVHGGEKFASSAVITPEMLAAVEECNDLAPLHTPANLLGIRACQDLMPGVPMVGVFDTAFHQTMPEKAYLYGLPYEYYEKYKVRRYGFHGTSHSFVSKHVAEFLGKDINNSKIIVAHLGNGASISAVLNGKCVDTSMGLTPLEGLVMGTRSGDIDPAIMEFIAKKENLDIAGVMNVLNKKSGVQGISGLSSDFRDLEEGMEAGNERAAAAIEVFSYRVAKYIGSYVAAMNGVDVIAFTAGIGENAPIVRSKVLAYLGYLGITVDEEANGKRGNDIVISTPDSKVTVCVIPTNEELAIARETVALVK
;
A
#
# COMPACT_ATOMS: atom_id res chain seq x y z
N MET A 1 11.35 -11.01 20.16
CA MET A 1 9.88 -11.10 20.25
C MET A 1 9.32 -11.64 18.95
N ASN A 2 8.28 -12.50 19.01
CA ASN A 2 7.55 -12.90 17.79
C ASN A 2 6.29 -12.04 17.66
N VAL A 3 6.16 -11.35 16.54
CA VAL A 3 5.05 -10.46 16.23
C VAL A 3 4.22 -11.10 15.12
N LEU A 4 2.93 -11.30 15.38
CA LEU A 4 1.98 -11.72 14.35
C LEU A 4 1.41 -10.46 13.66
N VAL A 5 1.71 -10.29 12.38
CA VAL A 5 1.20 -9.19 11.57
C VAL A 5 -0.04 -9.65 10.84
N ILE A 6 -1.12 -8.90 10.94
CA ILE A 6 -2.44 -9.20 10.37
C ILE A 6 -2.89 -8.04 9.48
N ASN A 7 -3.32 -8.37 8.27
CA ASN A 7 -3.95 -7.45 7.34
C ASN A 7 -5.28 -8.05 6.85
N CYS A 8 -6.39 -7.57 7.44
CA CYS A 8 -7.73 -8.01 7.12
C CYS A 8 -8.35 -7.17 6.01
N GLY A 9 -8.68 -7.81 4.88
CA GLY A 9 -9.58 -7.28 3.86
C GLY A 9 -11.01 -7.80 4.07
N SER A 10 -11.96 -7.40 3.20
CA SER A 10 -13.38 -7.77 3.32
C SER A 10 -13.63 -9.29 3.20
N SER A 11 -12.85 -9.99 2.39
CA SER A 11 -12.97 -11.44 2.14
C SER A 11 -11.63 -12.18 2.15
N SER A 12 -10.60 -11.55 2.70
CA SER A 12 -9.24 -12.11 2.79
C SER A 12 -8.52 -11.65 4.04
N LEU A 13 -7.50 -12.40 4.44
CA LEU A 13 -6.62 -12.07 5.56
C LEU A 13 -5.20 -12.51 5.20
N LYS A 14 -4.28 -11.56 5.06
CA LYS A 14 -2.85 -11.83 4.91
C LYS A 14 -2.17 -11.76 6.27
N TYR A 15 -1.22 -12.66 6.52
CA TYR A 15 -0.49 -12.70 7.79
C TYR A 15 0.97 -13.07 7.63
N GLN A 16 1.77 -12.61 8.58
CA GLN A 16 3.16 -13.04 8.78
C GLN A 16 3.48 -13.12 10.27
N LEU A 17 4.17 -14.17 10.69
CA LEU A 17 4.80 -14.24 12.00
C LEU A 17 6.29 -13.88 11.84
N ILE A 18 6.70 -12.81 12.47
CA ILE A 18 8.06 -12.23 12.32
C ILE A 18 8.75 -12.24 13.68
N ASN A 19 9.99 -12.74 13.72
CA ASN A 19 10.86 -12.56 14.88
C ASN A 19 11.50 -11.17 14.80
N SER A 20 11.19 -10.30 15.77
CA SER A 20 11.63 -8.91 15.74
C SER A 20 13.13 -8.69 15.98
N ASP A 21 13.82 -9.65 16.56
CA ASP A 21 15.23 -9.50 16.90
C ASP A 21 16.14 -9.85 15.72
N THR A 22 15.67 -10.79 14.87
CA THR A 22 16.36 -11.22 13.64
C THR A 22 15.69 -10.70 12.37
N GLU A 23 14.49 -10.14 12.48
CA GLU A 23 13.62 -9.74 11.38
C GLU A 23 13.24 -10.89 10.43
N ALA A 24 13.48 -12.12 10.85
CA ALA A 24 13.16 -13.31 10.08
C ALA A 24 11.66 -13.59 10.08
N VAL A 25 11.10 -13.88 8.90
CA VAL A 25 9.75 -14.39 8.74
C VAL A 25 9.74 -15.86 9.12
N LEU A 26 9.06 -16.21 10.21
CA LEU A 26 8.94 -17.59 10.69
C LEU A 26 7.86 -18.36 9.94
N ALA A 27 6.74 -17.70 9.64
CA ALA A 27 5.66 -18.22 8.82
C ALA A 27 4.91 -17.07 8.14
N LYS A 28 4.28 -17.36 7.01
CA LYS A 28 3.42 -16.43 6.28
C LYS A 28 2.29 -17.13 5.57
N GLY A 29 1.27 -16.41 5.21
CA GLY A 29 0.19 -16.97 4.41
C GLY A 29 -0.96 -16.03 4.17
N LEU A 30 -2.05 -16.62 3.67
CA LEU A 30 -3.22 -15.91 3.21
C LEU A 30 -4.46 -16.78 3.44
N CYS A 31 -5.49 -16.22 4.04
CA CYS A 31 -6.84 -16.75 3.97
C CYS A 31 -7.60 -16.01 2.87
N GLU A 32 -8.25 -16.74 2.00
CA GLU A 32 -9.03 -16.21 0.88
C GLU A 32 -10.45 -16.74 0.94
N ARG A 33 -11.38 -16.05 0.28
CA ARG A 33 -12.78 -16.45 0.13
C ARG A 33 -13.50 -16.59 1.48
N ILE A 34 -13.12 -15.74 2.46
CA ILE A 34 -13.81 -15.67 3.75
C ILE A 34 -15.27 -15.28 3.50
N GLY A 35 -16.20 -15.97 4.14
CA GLY A 35 -17.64 -15.82 3.93
C GLY A 35 -18.21 -16.60 2.75
N ILE A 36 -17.38 -17.38 2.04
CA ILE A 36 -17.79 -18.23 0.91
C ILE A 36 -17.47 -19.71 1.23
N ASP A 37 -16.32 -20.20 0.81
CA ASP A 37 -15.90 -21.60 0.98
C ASP A 37 -14.54 -21.74 1.69
N GLY A 38 -13.80 -20.65 1.80
CA GLY A 38 -12.56 -20.52 2.57
C GLY A 38 -11.38 -21.33 2.02
N ARG A 39 -10.21 -20.68 1.95
CA ARG A 39 -8.93 -21.33 1.61
C ARG A 39 -7.80 -20.72 2.42
N LEU A 40 -7.07 -21.53 3.19
CA LEU A 40 -5.86 -21.14 3.89
C LEU A 40 -4.64 -21.55 3.06
N THR A 41 -3.77 -20.61 2.79
CA THR A 41 -2.40 -20.86 2.36
C THR A 41 -1.49 -20.61 3.56
N TYR A 42 -0.67 -21.58 3.93
CA TYR A 42 0.32 -21.49 5.00
C TYR A 42 1.69 -21.84 4.47
N GLN A 43 2.72 -21.12 4.91
CA GLN A 43 4.11 -21.44 4.60
C GLN A 43 5.01 -21.11 5.79
N LYS A 44 5.58 -22.15 6.40
CA LYS A 44 6.70 -22.00 7.35
C LYS A 44 7.98 -21.68 6.59
N ALA A 45 8.87 -20.91 7.20
CA ALA A 45 10.20 -20.65 6.63
C ALA A 45 10.95 -21.94 6.29
N GLY A 46 11.44 -22.03 5.06
CA GLY A 46 12.19 -23.19 4.57
C GLY A 46 11.34 -24.38 4.14
N LEU A 47 10.02 -24.30 4.21
CA LEU A 47 9.10 -25.35 3.74
C LEU A 47 8.25 -24.87 2.55
N ASP A 48 7.71 -25.84 1.82
CA ASP A 48 6.75 -25.57 0.75
C ASP A 48 5.43 -25.01 1.29
N LYS A 49 4.65 -24.39 0.41
CA LYS A 49 3.32 -23.91 0.72
C LYS A 49 2.35 -25.06 0.92
N GLU A 50 1.60 -25.01 2.01
CA GLU A 50 0.46 -25.88 2.26
C GLU A 50 -0.83 -25.13 1.95
N ILE A 51 -1.75 -25.76 1.23
CA ILE A 51 -3.06 -25.19 0.90
C ILE A 51 -4.12 -26.09 1.53
N THR A 52 -4.97 -25.50 2.34
CA THR A 52 -6.09 -26.18 3.01
C THR A 52 -7.40 -25.47 2.67
N GLU A 53 -8.33 -26.20 2.07
CA GLU A 53 -9.69 -25.70 1.94
C GLU A 53 -10.46 -26.01 3.23
N ALA A 54 -10.97 -24.96 3.86
CA ALA A 54 -11.71 -25.07 5.11
C ALA A 54 -12.75 -23.96 5.21
N PRO A 55 -13.95 -24.23 5.74
CA PRO A 55 -14.96 -23.21 5.94
C PRO A 55 -14.46 -22.08 6.81
N MET A 56 -14.59 -20.85 6.31
CA MET A 56 -14.27 -19.60 7.01
C MET A 56 -15.47 -18.68 6.93
N PRO A 57 -16.56 -18.93 7.70
CA PRO A 57 -17.75 -18.10 7.64
C PRO A 57 -17.48 -16.66 8.05
N THR A 58 -16.51 -16.43 8.94
CA THR A 58 -16.08 -15.09 9.35
C THR A 58 -14.55 -15.00 9.48
N HIS A 59 -14.04 -13.80 9.75
CA HIS A 59 -12.62 -13.58 10.04
C HIS A 59 -12.14 -14.31 11.31
N LYS A 60 -13.05 -14.62 12.24
CA LYS A 60 -12.69 -15.35 13.46
C LYS A 60 -12.24 -16.76 13.16
N GLU A 61 -12.98 -17.50 12.31
CA GLU A 61 -12.56 -18.84 11.89
C GLU A 61 -11.28 -18.79 11.04
N ALA A 62 -11.14 -17.76 10.20
CA ALA A 62 -9.91 -17.60 9.43
C ALA A 62 -8.69 -17.40 10.34
N ILE A 63 -8.78 -16.55 11.37
CA ILE A 63 -7.70 -16.35 12.34
C ILE A 63 -7.45 -17.61 13.16
N GLN A 64 -8.51 -18.31 13.59
CA GLN A 64 -8.34 -19.59 14.30
C GLN A 64 -7.52 -20.59 13.48
N LEU A 65 -7.85 -20.75 12.20
CA LEU A 65 -7.10 -21.64 11.30
C LEU A 65 -5.64 -21.21 11.14
N VAL A 66 -5.36 -19.92 11.09
CA VAL A 66 -3.99 -19.40 11.09
C VAL A 66 -3.26 -19.78 12.38
N LEU A 67 -3.88 -19.57 13.54
CA LEU A 67 -3.29 -19.89 14.84
C LEU A 67 -3.04 -21.40 14.99
N ASP A 68 -3.98 -22.24 14.54
CA ASP A 68 -3.83 -23.70 14.56
C ASP A 68 -2.67 -24.15 13.64
N ALA A 69 -2.52 -23.50 12.46
CA ALA A 69 -1.41 -23.79 11.56
C ALA A 69 -0.05 -23.39 12.15
N LEU A 70 0.00 -22.27 12.87
CA LEU A 70 1.24 -21.79 13.51
C LEU A 70 1.78 -22.75 14.57
N VAL A 71 0.90 -23.49 15.28
CA VAL A 71 1.26 -24.44 16.35
C VAL A 71 1.11 -25.90 15.95
N ASN A 72 0.91 -26.19 14.67
CA ASN A 72 0.77 -27.56 14.19
C ASN A 72 2.00 -28.40 14.56
N GLU A 73 1.82 -29.60 15.09
CA GLU A 73 2.92 -30.46 15.57
C GLU A 73 3.98 -30.79 14.52
N LYS A 74 3.61 -30.82 13.23
CA LYS A 74 4.52 -31.19 12.14
C LYS A 74 5.06 -29.99 11.38
N THR A 75 4.21 -29.00 11.11
CA THR A 75 4.52 -27.89 10.19
C THR A 75 4.47 -26.53 10.88
N GLY A 76 4.12 -26.48 12.16
CA GLY A 76 4.02 -25.23 12.92
C GLY A 76 5.36 -24.51 13.07
N ALA A 77 5.30 -23.19 13.07
CA ALA A 77 6.47 -22.33 13.22
C ALA A 77 6.88 -22.10 14.69
N ILE A 78 5.93 -22.29 15.61
CA ILE A 78 6.08 -22.14 17.07
C ILE A 78 5.48 -23.33 17.79
N ALA A 79 5.94 -23.61 19.01
CA ALA A 79 5.44 -24.75 19.80
C ALA A 79 4.12 -24.42 20.51
N SER A 80 3.85 -23.15 20.79
CA SER A 80 2.68 -22.68 21.54
C SER A 80 2.31 -21.26 21.17
N LEU A 81 1.02 -20.91 21.25
CA LEU A 81 0.55 -19.53 21.05
C LEU A 81 1.13 -18.54 22.09
N ALA A 82 1.61 -19.02 23.24
CA ALA A 82 2.32 -18.19 24.20
C ALA A 82 3.62 -17.57 23.64
N GLU A 83 4.12 -18.08 22.53
CA GLU A 83 5.27 -17.49 21.83
C GLU A 83 4.90 -16.33 20.91
N VAL A 84 3.61 -16.06 20.67
CA VAL A 84 3.14 -14.83 20.02
C VAL A 84 3.12 -13.72 21.07
N ASN A 85 4.10 -12.82 21.00
CA ASN A 85 4.31 -11.82 22.04
C ASN A 85 3.53 -10.53 21.80
N ALA A 86 3.16 -10.25 20.55
CA ALA A 86 2.35 -9.09 20.15
C ALA A 86 1.66 -9.34 18.80
N VAL A 87 0.60 -8.56 18.52
CA VAL A 87 -0.07 -8.54 17.20
C VAL A 87 -0.06 -7.14 16.64
N GLY A 88 0.42 -7.00 15.41
CA GLY A 88 0.35 -5.77 14.64
C GLY A 88 -0.77 -5.86 13.60
N HIS A 89 -1.70 -4.91 13.63
CA HIS A 89 -2.81 -4.84 12.70
C HIS A 89 -2.64 -3.69 11.72
N ARG A 90 -2.72 -3.96 10.43
CA ARG A 90 -2.89 -2.90 9.44
C ARG A 90 -4.31 -2.35 9.54
N ILE A 91 -4.44 -1.04 9.66
CA ILE A 91 -5.69 -0.29 9.64
C ILE A 91 -5.64 0.69 8.48
N VAL A 92 -6.62 0.62 7.58
CA VAL A 92 -6.57 1.40 6.34
C VAL A 92 -6.74 2.90 6.59
N HIS A 93 -7.59 3.29 7.56
CA HIS A 93 -7.89 4.71 7.78
C HIS A 93 -7.92 5.07 9.26
N GLY A 94 -7.17 6.11 9.62
CA GLY A 94 -7.12 6.65 10.98
C GLY A 94 -7.72 8.06 11.12
N GLY A 95 -8.26 8.63 10.04
CA GLY A 95 -8.74 10.02 10.03
C GLY A 95 -7.64 11.01 10.41
N GLU A 96 -8.03 12.10 11.04
CA GLU A 96 -7.11 13.09 11.63
C GLU A 96 -6.66 12.70 13.05
N LYS A 97 -7.28 11.65 13.64
CA LYS A 97 -7.03 11.25 15.03
C LYS A 97 -5.72 10.50 15.20
N PHE A 98 -5.26 9.80 14.16
CA PHE A 98 -4.07 8.96 14.24
C PHE A 98 -2.97 9.44 13.28
N ALA A 99 -2.00 10.17 13.84
CA ALA A 99 -0.78 10.60 13.16
C ALA A 99 0.41 9.64 13.38
N SER A 100 0.18 8.54 14.10
CA SER A 100 1.14 7.47 14.39
C SER A 100 0.41 6.19 14.71
N SER A 101 1.13 5.07 14.76
CA SER A 101 0.64 3.80 15.28
C SER A 101 0.21 3.93 16.75
N ALA A 102 -0.76 3.13 17.16
CA ALA A 102 -1.33 3.20 18.50
C ALA A 102 -1.59 1.79 19.09
N VAL A 103 -1.37 1.65 20.41
CA VAL A 103 -1.80 0.46 21.14
C VAL A 103 -3.32 0.35 21.09
N ILE A 104 -3.82 -0.84 20.83
CA ILE A 104 -5.26 -1.08 20.73
C ILE A 104 -5.88 -1.10 22.12
N THR A 105 -6.72 -0.10 22.38
CA THR A 105 -7.56 0.05 23.57
C THR A 105 -9.02 0.21 23.16
N PRO A 106 -10.00 0.09 24.07
CA PRO A 106 -11.40 0.37 23.76
C PRO A 106 -11.61 1.77 23.18
N GLU A 107 -10.89 2.79 23.69
CA GLU A 107 -10.97 4.19 23.23
C GLU A 107 -10.41 4.33 21.81
N MET A 108 -9.29 3.64 21.53
CA MET A 108 -8.70 3.61 20.19
C MET A 108 -9.67 2.97 19.18
N LEU A 109 -10.30 1.84 19.53
CA LEU A 109 -11.28 1.18 18.65
C LEU A 109 -12.49 2.07 18.41
N ALA A 110 -13.02 2.74 19.41
CA ALA A 110 -14.11 3.71 19.23
C ALA A 110 -13.73 4.84 18.28
N ALA A 111 -12.51 5.35 18.40
CA ALA A 111 -11.99 6.39 17.48
C ALA A 111 -11.82 5.88 16.05
N VAL A 112 -11.47 4.61 15.84
CA VAL A 112 -11.43 3.97 14.51
C VAL A 112 -12.84 3.77 13.95
N GLU A 113 -13.82 3.40 14.79
CA GLU A 113 -15.23 3.28 14.38
C GLU A 113 -15.80 4.60 13.86
N GLU A 114 -15.41 5.75 14.44
CA GLU A 114 -15.81 7.07 13.95
C GLU A 114 -15.25 7.38 12.54
N CYS A 115 -14.20 6.70 12.10
CA CYS A 115 -13.64 6.82 10.76
C CYS A 115 -14.35 5.92 9.73
N ASN A 116 -15.41 5.19 10.10
CA ASN A 116 -16.09 4.25 9.22
C ASN A 116 -16.61 4.90 7.92
N ASP A 117 -17.13 6.11 8.01
CA ASP A 117 -17.64 6.83 6.84
C ASP A 117 -16.54 7.21 5.83
N LEU A 118 -15.28 7.30 6.29
CA LEU A 118 -14.13 7.59 5.44
C LEU A 118 -13.61 6.33 4.72
N ALA A 119 -13.83 5.14 5.28
CA ALA A 119 -13.39 3.86 4.70
C ALA A 119 -14.40 2.72 4.95
N PRO A 120 -15.66 2.82 4.46
CA PRO A 120 -16.73 1.90 4.81
C PRO A 120 -16.51 0.46 4.33
N LEU A 121 -15.64 0.26 3.33
CA LEU A 121 -15.30 -1.07 2.82
C LEU A 121 -14.15 -1.75 3.59
N HIS A 122 -13.40 -1.00 4.41
CA HIS A 122 -12.18 -1.49 5.05
C HIS A 122 -12.28 -1.49 6.58
N THR A 123 -12.79 -0.42 7.17
CA THR A 123 -12.86 -0.26 8.63
C THR A 123 -13.60 -1.40 9.33
N PRO A 124 -14.78 -1.87 8.85
CA PRO A 124 -15.45 -3.00 9.48
C PRO A 124 -14.62 -4.28 9.48
N ALA A 125 -13.94 -4.60 8.37
CA ALA A 125 -13.10 -5.80 8.27
C ALA A 125 -11.86 -5.70 9.19
N ASN A 126 -11.23 -4.52 9.28
CA ASN A 126 -10.12 -4.29 10.20
C ASN A 126 -10.55 -4.50 11.65
N LEU A 127 -11.68 -3.94 12.08
CA LEU A 127 -12.23 -4.09 13.43
C LEU A 127 -12.62 -5.55 13.74
N LEU A 128 -13.23 -6.26 12.78
CA LEU A 128 -13.54 -7.69 12.95
C LEU A 128 -12.28 -8.53 13.17
N GLY A 129 -11.22 -8.28 12.41
CA GLY A 129 -9.93 -8.95 12.59
C GLY A 129 -9.31 -8.68 13.96
N ILE A 130 -9.34 -7.42 14.42
CA ILE A 130 -8.82 -7.05 15.75
C ILE A 130 -9.60 -7.75 16.85
N ARG A 131 -10.94 -7.67 16.83
CA ARG A 131 -11.80 -8.30 17.85
C ARG A 131 -11.62 -9.82 17.88
N ALA A 132 -11.50 -10.45 16.71
CA ALA A 132 -11.22 -11.89 16.64
C ALA A 132 -9.87 -12.25 17.26
N CYS A 133 -8.82 -11.46 17.05
CA CYS A 133 -7.52 -11.67 17.69
C CYS A 133 -7.62 -11.47 19.22
N GLN A 134 -8.36 -10.46 19.70
CA GLN A 134 -8.57 -10.24 21.14
C GLN A 134 -9.28 -11.42 21.82
N ASP A 135 -10.29 -12.00 21.14
CA ASP A 135 -11.02 -13.17 21.63
C ASP A 135 -10.14 -14.43 21.71
N LEU A 136 -9.32 -14.65 20.66
CA LEU A 136 -8.50 -15.87 20.52
C LEU A 136 -7.17 -15.81 21.25
N MET A 137 -6.64 -14.62 21.49
CA MET A 137 -5.37 -14.38 22.19
C MET A 137 -5.54 -13.33 23.30
N PRO A 138 -6.33 -13.64 24.34
CA PRO A 138 -6.56 -12.70 25.42
C PRO A 138 -5.26 -12.35 26.14
N GLY A 139 -5.05 -11.05 26.40
CA GLY A 139 -3.87 -10.55 27.10
C GLY A 139 -2.63 -10.31 26.23
N VAL A 140 -2.63 -10.72 24.96
CA VAL A 140 -1.56 -10.38 24.02
C VAL A 140 -1.71 -8.92 23.60
N PRO A 141 -0.66 -8.06 23.75
CA PRO A 141 -0.74 -6.66 23.37
C PRO A 141 -0.89 -6.53 21.84
N MET A 142 -1.70 -5.58 21.41
CA MET A 142 -2.01 -5.37 20.01
C MET A 142 -1.81 -3.91 19.61
N VAL A 143 -1.35 -3.66 18.39
CA VAL A 143 -1.06 -2.33 17.86
C VAL A 143 -1.75 -2.17 16.52
N GLY A 144 -2.40 -1.02 16.32
CA GLY A 144 -2.92 -0.58 15.03
C GLY A 144 -1.91 0.31 14.31
N VAL A 145 -1.58 -0.04 13.07
CA VAL A 145 -0.70 0.71 12.17
C VAL A 145 -1.54 1.23 11.01
N PHE A 146 -1.59 2.55 10.86
CA PHE A 146 -2.53 3.21 9.96
C PHE A 146 -1.86 3.58 8.63
N ASP A 147 -2.49 3.21 7.50
CA ASP A 147 -2.02 3.60 6.16
C ASP A 147 -1.98 5.12 5.96
N THR A 148 -2.82 5.86 6.69
CA THR A 148 -2.93 7.32 6.58
C THR A 148 -2.00 8.09 7.50
N ALA A 149 -1.41 7.43 8.51
CA ALA A 149 -0.66 8.13 9.59
C ALA A 149 0.56 8.88 9.07
N PHE A 150 1.36 8.28 8.20
CA PHE A 150 2.56 8.92 7.62
C PHE A 150 2.25 10.23 6.88
N HIS A 151 1.07 10.33 6.31
CA HIS A 151 0.62 11.48 5.53
C HIS A 151 0.01 12.61 6.37
N GLN A 152 -0.14 12.43 7.70
CA GLN A 152 -0.71 13.45 8.58
C GLN A 152 0.22 14.67 8.78
N THR A 153 1.45 14.62 8.31
CA THR A 153 2.39 15.75 8.30
C THR A 153 2.20 16.70 7.11
N MET A 154 1.28 16.40 6.19
CA MET A 154 0.96 17.29 5.06
C MET A 154 0.47 18.65 5.56
N PRO A 155 0.96 19.76 4.98
CA PRO A 155 0.45 21.09 5.29
C PRO A 155 -0.95 21.32 4.69
N GLU A 156 -1.69 22.26 5.25
CA GLU A 156 -3.07 22.58 4.85
C GLU A 156 -3.23 22.78 3.33
N LYS A 157 -2.30 23.49 2.71
CA LYS A 157 -2.28 23.74 1.26
C LYS A 157 -2.20 22.47 0.40
N ALA A 158 -1.73 21.34 0.96
CA ALA A 158 -1.63 20.06 0.27
C ALA A 158 -2.84 19.16 0.53
N TYR A 159 -3.48 19.27 1.70
CA TYR A 159 -4.59 18.39 2.02
C TYR A 159 -5.98 18.97 1.76
N LEU A 160 -6.15 20.30 1.66
CA LEU A 160 -7.45 20.89 1.34
C LEU A 160 -7.80 20.74 -0.13
N TYR A 161 -9.06 20.39 -0.39
CA TYR A 161 -9.64 20.44 -1.72
C TYR A 161 -10.24 21.83 -2.00
N GLY A 162 -10.33 22.20 -3.26
CA GLY A 162 -11.02 23.42 -3.72
C GLY A 162 -12.55 23.30 -3.64
N LEU A 163 -13.07 22.87 -2.50
CA LEU A 163 -14.49 22.71 -2.17
C LEU A 163 -14.89 23.70 -1.07
N PRO A 164 -16.22 23.92 -0.83
CA PRO A 164 -16.66 24.71 0.33
C PRO A 164 -15.99 24.22 1.61
N TYR A 165 -15.33 25.12 2.33
CA TYR A 165 -14.52 24.79 3.53
C TYR A 165 -15.33 24.07 4.62
N GLU A 166 -16.65 24.32 4.68
CA GLU A 166 -17.56 23.64 5.59
C GLU A 166 -17.59 22.11 5.45
N TYR A 167 -17.26 21.57 4.28
CA TYR A 167 -17.15 20.11 4.10
C TYR A 167 -15.93 19.52 4.79
N TYR A 168 -14.85 20.29 4.86
CA TYR A 168 -13.73 19.91 5.70
C TYR A 168 -14.10 19.99 7.19
N GLU A 169 -14.72 21.08 7.63
CA GLU A 169 -15.09 21.24 9.04
C GLU A 169 -16.07 20.19 9.53
N LYS A 170 -17.13 19.91 8.77
CA LYS A 170 -18.21 19.01 9.16
C LYS A 170 -17.88 17.54 8.93
N TYR A 171 -17.32 17.22 7.77
CA TYR A 171 -17.20 15.85 7.29
C TYR A 171 -15.76 15.38 7.15
N LYS A 172 -14.80 16.24 7.48
CA LYS A 172 -13.36 15.97 7.35
C LYS A 172 -12.95 15.60 5.94
N VAL A 173 -13.60 16.25 4.93
CA VAL A 173 -13.27 16.09 3.52
C VAL A 173 -11.95 16.78 3.22
N ARG A 174 -10.90 15.98 3.15
CA ARG A 174 -9.53 16.38 2.84
C ARG A 174 -8.76 15.22 2.21
N ARG A 175 -7.57 15.50 1.70
CA ARG A 175 -6.61 14.46 1.32
C ARG A 175 -6.05 13.80 2.57
N TYR A 176 -6.10 12.46 2.63
CA TYR A 176 -5.45 11.65 3.67
C TYR A 176 -4.24 10.91 3.11
N GLY A 177 -4.38 10.30 1.94
CA GLY A 177 -3.37 9.43 1.37
C GLY A 177 -3.36 8.04 2.00
N PHE A 178 -2.78 7.08 1.28
CA PHE A 178 -2.71 5.67 1.68
C PHE A 178 -1.33 5.10 1.35
N HIS A 179 -1.12 3.80 1.60
CA HIS A 179 0.20 3.15 1.53
C HIS A 179 1.27 3.83 2.43
N GLY A 180 0.83 4.55 3.47
CA GLY A 180 1.74 5.33 4.32
C GLY A 180 2.81 4.49 5.00
N THR A 181 2.48 3.25 5.40
CA THR A 181 3.44 2.29 5.94
C THR A 181 4.57 2.01 4.95
N SER A 182 4.24 1.75 3.68
CA SER A 182 5.21 1.55 2.61
C SER A 182 6.02 2.82 2.32
N HIS A 183 5.36 3.97 2.16
CA HIS A 183 6.04 5.25 1.91
C HIS A 183 7.02 5.61 3.03
N SER A 184 6.62 5.43 4.29
CA SER A 184 7.50 5.63 5.45
C SER A 184 8.68 4.67 5.45
N PHE A 185 8.44 3.38 5.23
CA PHE A 185 9.48 2.36 5.20
C PHE A 185 10.49 2.64 4.09
N VAL A 186 10.03 2.81 2.86
CA VAL A 186 10.91 2.99 1.69
C VAL A 186 11.70 4.30 1.76
N SER A 187 11.10 5.40 2.22
CA SER A 187 11.81 6.67 2.35
C SER A 187 12.95 6.62 3.38
N LYS A 188 12.74 5.94 4.50
CA LYS A 188 13.79 5.71 5.51
C LYS A 188 14.87 4.77 4.98
N HIS A 189 14.46 3.64 4.40
CA HIS A 189 15.36 2.62 3.92
C HIS A 189 16.26 3.12 2.77
N VAL A 190 15.72 3.87 1.80
CA VAL A 190 16.54 4.44 0.71
C VAL A 190 17.54 5.46 1.22
N ALA A 191 17.21 6.24 2.25
CA ALA A 191 18.17 7.17 2.85
C ALA A 191 19.32 6.43 3.53
N GLU A 192 19.01 5.37 4.30
CA GLU A 192 20.01 4.49 4.91
C GLU A 192 20.89 3.80 3.85
N PHE A 193 20.27 3.21 2.82
CA PHE A 193 20.95 2.53 1.72
C PHE A 193 21.96 3.44 0.99
N LEU A 194 21.59 4.71 0.81
CA LEU A 194 22.45 5.70 0.14
C LEU A 194 23.39 6.45 1.10
N GLY A 195 23.36 6.16 2.41
CA GLY A 195 24.12 6.89 3.43
C GLY A 195 23.74 8.37 3.52
N LYS A 196 22.48 8.72 3.22
CA LYS A 196 21.95 10.10 3.29
C LYS A 196 21.23 10.37 4.61
N ASP A 197 21.34 11.59 5.11
CA ASP A 197 20.52 12.04 6.23
C ASP A 197 19.09 12.33 5.74
N ILE A 198 18.14 11.53 6.20
CA ILE A 198 16.74 11.69 5.86
C ILE A 198 16.18 13.07 6.29
N ASN A 199 16.73 13.65 7.36
CA ASN A 199 16.31 14.96 7.85
C ASN A 199 16.80 16.14 6.99
N ASN A 200 17.64 15.84 6.00
CA ASN A 200 18.13 16.81 5.02
C ASN A 200 18.04 16.25 3.59
N SER A 201 16.89 15.69 3.24
CA SER A 201 16.67 15.02 1.94
C SER A 201 15.29 15.32 1.37
N LYS A 202 15.22 15.33 0.04
CA LYS A 202 14.01 15.43 -0.77
C LYS A 202 13.82 14.13 -1.52
N ILE A 203 12.91 13.28 -1.03
CA ILE A 203 12.70 11.93 -1.55
C ILE A 203 11.29 11.82 -2.14
N ILE A 204 11.19 11.28 -3.34
CA ILE A 204 9.92 10.87 -3.94
C ILE A 204 9.86 9.35 -3.89
N VAL A 205 8.80 8.80 -3.29
CA VAL A 205 8.52 7.36 -3.29
C VAL A 205 7.38 7.07 -4.24
N ALA A 206 7.65 6.28 -5.27
CA ALA A 206 6.67 5.79 -6.23
C ALA A 206 6.31 4.34 -5.90
N HIS A 207 5.25 4.16 -5.11
CA HIS A 207 4.68 2.85 -4.77
C HIS A 207 3.74 2.44 -5.89
N LEU A 208 4.24 1.63 -6.82
CA LEU A 208 3.53 1.21 -8.02
C LEU A 208 3.16 -0.27 -7.93
N GLY A 209 1.94 -0.54 -7.51
CA GLY A 209 1.31 -1.86 -7.48
C GLY A 209 -0.01 -1.85 -8.24
N ASN A 210 -0.88 -2.84 -8.01
CA ASN A 210 -2.24 -2.81 -8.55
C ASN A 210 -3.04 -1.60 -7.99
N GLY A 211 -2.87 -1.26 -6.70
CA GLY A 211 -3.07 0.09 -6.19
C GLY A 211 -1.73 0.83 -6.28
N ALA A 212 -1.74 2.09 -6.70
CA ALA A 212 -0.52 2.87 -6.90
C ALA A 212 -0.65 4.27 -6.33
N SER A 213 0.42 4.75 -5.69
CA SER A 213 0.51 6.11 -5.15
C SER A 213 1.93 6.64 -5.14
N ILE A 214 2.07 7.95 -5.11
CA ILE A 214 3.36 8.63 -4.99
C ILE A 214 3.29 9.53 -3.76
N SER A 215 4.39 9.65 -3.02
CA SER A 215 4.54 10.61 -1.94
C SER A 215 5.77 11.49 -2.12
N ALA A 216 5.65 12.75 -1.70
CA ALA A 216 6.72 13.69 -1.55
C ALA A 216 7.18 13.71 -0.09
N VAL A 217 8.41 13.33 0.17
CA VAL A 217 8.99 13.26 1.51
C VAL A 217 10.10 14.30 1.63
N LEU A 218 9.86 15.33 2.41
CA LEU A 218 10.78 16.41 2.67
C LEU A 218 11.30 16.32 4.11
N ASN A 219 12.59 16.11 4.28
CA ASN A 219 13.23 16.02 5.58
C ASN A 219 12.54 14.98 6.50
N GLY A 220 12.26 13.80 5.95
CA GLY A 220 11.63 12.68 6.66
C GLY A 220 10.13 12.79 6.88
N LYS A 221 9.48 13.86 6.43
CA LYS A 221 8.04 14.10 6.58
C LYS A 221 7.33 14.08 5.24
N CYS A 222 6.18 13.43 5.17
CA CYS A 222 5.31 13.51 3.99
C CYS A 222 4.74 14.93 3.88
N VAL A 223 4.95 15.59 2.74
CA VAL A 223 4.43 16.93 2.45
C VAL A 223 3.35 16.93 1.38
N ASP A 224 3.23 15.85 0.61
CA ASP A 224 2.15 15.61 -0.35
C ASP A 224 2.06 14.13 -0.73
N THR A 225 0.89 13.68 -1.19
CA THR A 225 0.67 12.32 -1.69
C THR A 225 -0.46 12.27 -2.71
N SER A 226 -0.44 11.28 -3.61
CA SER A 226 -1.34 11.25 -4.77
C SER A 226 -2.73 10.69 -4.49
N MET A 227 -2.89 9.78 -3.53
CA MET A 227 -4.23 9.33 -3.12
C MET A 227 -4.89 10.39 -2.24
N GLY A 228 -6.22 10.46 -2.30
CA GLY A 228 -7.00 11.54 -1.71
C GLY A 228 -7.72 11.18 -0.43
N LEU A 229 -8.99 11.60 -0.36
CA LEU A 229 -9.96 11.17 0.66
C LEU A 229 -10.10 9.64 0.66
N THR A 230 -10.06 9.06 -0.53
CA THR A 230 -10.12 7.62 -0.78
C THR A 230 -8.92 7.17 -1.63
N PRO A 231 -8.67 5.86 -1.76
CA PRO A 231 -7.60 5.34 -2.63
C PRO A 231 -7.92 5.43 -4.15
N LEU A 232 -8.91 6.23 -4.56
CA LEU A 232 -9.31 6.38 -5.97
C LEU A 232 -8.56 7.49 -6.69
N GLU A 233 -8.36 8.65 -6.03
CA GLU A 233 -7.66 9.81 -6.60
C GLU A 233 -6.21 9.48 -6.91
N GLY A 234 -5.63 10.16 -7.89
CA GLY A 234 -4.21 10.14 -8.19
C GLY A 234 -3.86 9.41 -9.48
N LEU A 235 -2.99 8.43 -9.37
CA LEU A 235 -2.49 7.65 -10.50
C LEU A 235 -3.60 6.82 -11.15
N VAL A 236 -3.46 6.59 -12.45
CA VAL A 236 -4.13 5.44 -13.08
C VAL A 236 -3.57 4.17 -12.43
N MET A 237 -4.43 3.23 -12.07
CA MET A 237 -4.05 2.02 -11.35
C MET A 237 -4.49 0.77 -12.12
N GLY A 238 -4.42 -0.41 -11.53
CA GLY A 238 -4.86 -1.64 -12.18
C GLY A 238 -6.30 -1.56 -12.70
N THR A 239 -7.24 -1.23 -11.80
CA THR A 239 -8.69 -1.14 -12.10
C THR A 239 -9.31 0.20 -11.76
N ARG A 240 -8.58 1.09 -11.06
CA ARG A 240 -9.04 2.42 -10.64
C ARG A 240 -8.62 3.47 -11.65
N SER A 241 -9.53 4.42 -11.91
CA SER A 241 -9.32 5.49 -12.89
C SER A 241 -8.18 6.46 -12.55
N GLY A 242 -7.93 6.68 -11.24
CA GLY A 242 -7.19 7.86 -10.82
C GLY A 242 -7.95 9.15 -11.13
N ASP A 243 -7.21 10.24 -11.31
CA ASP A 243 -7.79 11.55 -11.60
C ASP A 243 -8.56 11.59 -12.91
N ILE A 244 -9.77 12.13 -12.83
CA ILE A 244 -10.63 12.42 -13.99
C ILE A 244 -11.26 13.80 -13.81
N ASP A 245 -11.82 14.36 -14.89
CA ASP A 245 -12.75 15.49 -14.78
C ASP A 245 -14.02 15.01 -14.03
N PRO A 246 -14.40 15.64 -12.91
CA PRO A 246 -15.59 15.26 -12.15
C PRO A 246 -16.90 15.26 -12.98
N ALA A 247 -16.99 16.09 -14.02
CA ALA A 247 -18.16 16.12 -14.92
C ALA A 247 -18.34 14.81 -15.72
N ILE A 248 -17.29 14.02 -15.88
CA ILE A 248 -17.37 12.69 -16.50
C ILE A 248 -18.32 11.77 -15.72
N MET A 249 -18.40 11.92 -14.40
CA MET A 249 -19.29 11.10 -13.57
C MET A 249 -20.77 11.31 -13.96
N GLU A 250 -21.18 12.57 -14.10
CA GLU A 250 -22.56 12.89 -14.56
C GLU A 250 -22.80 12.42 -16.00
N PHE A 251 -21.81 12.62 -16.87
CA PHE A 251 -21.89 12.21 -18.26
C PHE A 251 -22.11 10.69 -18.42
N ILE A 252 -21.30 9.87 -17.72
CA ILE A 252 -21.42 8.41 -17.74
C ILE A 252 -22.74 7.97 -17.11
N ALA A 253 -23.12 8.56 -15.96
CA ALA A 253 -24.37 8.25 -15.28
C ALA A 253 -25.57 8.37 -16.23
N LYS A 254 -25.64 9.48 -16.99
CA LYS A 254 -26.70 9.73 -17.97
C LYS A 254 -26.64 8.78 -19.16
N LYS A 255 -25.44 8.48 -19.70
CA LYS A 255 -25.28 7.62 -20.88
C LYS A 255 -25.57 6.16 -20.61
N GLU A 256 -25.15 5.66 -19.44
CA GLU A 256 -25.25 4.25 -19.06
C GLU A 256 -26.44 3.98 -18.11
N ASN A 257 -27.23 5.01 -17.81
CA ASN A 257 -28.36 4.93 -16.84
C ASN A 257 -27.93 4.34 -15.49
N LEU A 258 -26.83 4.87 -14.94
CA LEU A 258 -26.27 4.46 -13.65
C LEU A 258 -26.59 5.49 -12.57
N ASP A 259 -26.75 5.00 -11.36
CA ASP A 259 -26.71 5.83 -10.15
C ASP A 259 -25.26 6.13 -9.75
N ILE A 260 -25.08 6.93 -8.70
CA ILE A 260 -23.74 7.29 -8.21
C ILE A 260 -22.92 6.05 -7.80
N ALA A 261 -23.55 5.04 -7.20
CA ALA A 261 -22.90 3.81 -6.80
C ALA A 261 -22.41 3.02 -8.02
N GLY A 262 -23.21 2.98 -9.09
CA GLY A 262 -22.84 2.37 -10.38
C GLY A 262 -21.65 3.07 -11.02
N VAL A 263 -21.62 4.41 -11.04
CA VAL A 263 -20.48 5.19 -11.53
C VAL A 263 -19.24 4.91 -10.69
N MET A 264 -19.34 4.95 -9.37
CA MET A 264 -18.22 4.66 -8.48
C MET A 264 -17.68 3.23 -8.65
N ASN A 265 -18.56 2.26 -8.97
CA ASN A 265 -18.11 0.91 -9.32
C ASN A 265 -17.31 0.88 -10.64
N VAL A 266 -17.73 1.66 -11.66
CA VAL A 266 -16.94 1.82 -12.90
C VAL A 266 -15.56 2.38 -12.59
N LEU A 267 -15.48 3.46 -11.82
CA LEU A 267 -14.21 4.15 -11.52
C LEU A 267 -13.26 3.30 -10.68
N ASN A 268 -13.78 2.47 -9.77
CA ASN A 268 -12.96 1.65 -8.87
C ASN A 268 -12.57 0.27 -9.44
N LYS A 269 -13.45 -0.36 -10.25
CA LYS A 269 -13.31 -1.78 -10.61
C LYS A 269 -13.25 -2.07 -12.09
N LYS A 270 -13.63 -1.11 -12.97
CA LYS A 270 -13.72 -1.32 -14.42
C LYS A 270 -12.85 -0.37 -15.23
N SER A 271 -12.05 0.44 -14.56
CA SER A 271 -11.20 1.50 -15.13
C SER A 271 -9.72 1.11 -15.09
N GLY A 272 -8.85 2.08 -14.97
CA GLY A 272 -7.41 1.87 -14.88
C GLY A 272 -6.82 1.28 -16.16
N VAL A 273 -5.66 0.64 -16.04
CA VAL A 273 -5.00 0.00 -17.18
C VAL A 273 -5.83 -1.16 -17.75
N GLN A 274 -6.61 -1.84 -16.92
CA GLN A 274 -7.56 -2.87 -17.35
C GLN A 274 -8.64 -2.27 -18.25
N GLY A 275 -9.23 -1.16 -17.84
CA GLY A 275 -10.26 -0.46 -18.64
C GLY A 275 -9.73 0.08 -19.96
N ILE A 276 -8.52 0.65 -19.97
CA ILE A 276 -7.87 1.18 -21.17
C ILE A 276 -7.49 0.04 -22.12
N SER A 277 -6.81 -0.98 -21.62
CA SER A 277 -6.35 -2.11 -22.45
C SER A 277 -7.48 -3.02 -22.91
N GLY A 278 -8.51 -3.20 -22.09
CA GLY A 278 -9.51 -4.24 -22.27
C GLY A 278 -8.95 -5.66 -22.12
N LEU A 279 -7.75 -5.80 -21.54
CA LEU A 279 -7.02 -7.07 -21.45
C LEU A 279 -6.89 -7.52 -20.00
N SER A 280 -6.13 -6.80 -19.19
CA SER A 280 -5.77 -7.20 -17.82
C SER A 280 -5.39 -5.99 -16.96
N SER A 281 -5.41 -6.15 -15.65
CA SER A 281 -4.78 -5.25 -14.69
C SER A 281 -3.34 -5.65 -14.34
N ASP A 282 -2.90 -6.84 -14.76
CA ASP A 282 -1.54 -7.33 -14.54
C ASP A 282 -0.60 -6.77 -15.62
N PHE A 283 0.47 -6.12 -15.20
CA PHE A 283 1.44 -5.52 -16.11
C PHE A 283 2.22 -6.55 -16.93
N ARG A 284 2.35 -7.78 -16.48
CA ARG A 284 2.96 -8.88 -17.25
C ARG A 284 2.14 -9.16 -18.50
N ASP A 285 0.82 -9.28 -18.34
CA ASP A 285 -0.10 -9.49 -19.46
C ASP A 285 -0.10 -8.28 -20.42
N LEU A 286 0.04 -7.06 -19.87
CA LEU A 286 0.09 -5.85 -20.68
C LEU A 286 1.41 -5.74 -21.48
N GLU A 287 2.54 -6.10 -20.87
CA GLU A 287 3.84 -6.14 -21.53
C GLU A 287 3.84 -7.18 -22.66
N GLU A 288 3.37 -8.41 -22.38
CA GLU A 288 3.21 -9.46 -23.41
C GLU A 288 2.25 -9.02 -24.54
N GLY A 289 1.12 -8.39 -24.18
CA GLY A 289 0.17 -7.86 -25.14
C GLY A 289 0.78 -6.77 -26.03
N MET A 290 1.55 -5.85 -25.46
CA MET A 290 2.25 -4.81 -26.19
C MET A 290 3.29 -5.42 -27.16
N GLU A 291 4.10 -6.39 -26.71
CA GLU A 291 5.08 -7.08 -27.53
C GLU A 291 4.41 -7.85 -28.69
N ALA A 292 3.21 -8.38 -28.46
CA ALA A 292 2.38 -9.02 -29.48
C ALA A 292 1.66 -8.04 -30.43
N GLY A 293 1.89 -6.71 -30.28
CA GLY A 293 1.32 -5.67 -31.14
C GLY A 293 -0.07 -5.18 -30.72
N ASN A 294 -0.52 -5.44 -29.50
CA ASN A 294 -1.77 -4.89 -28.97
C ASN A 294 -1.60 -3.40 -28.65
N GLU A 295 -2.15 -2.54 -29.49
CA GLU A 295 -2.05 -1.08 -29.36
C GLU A 295 -2.69 -0.56 -28.06
N ARG A 296 -3.77 -1.17 -27.59
CA ARG A 296 -4.43 -0.75 -26.34
C ARG A 296 -3.64 -1.14 -25.11
N ALA A 297 -2.94 -2.27 -25.11
CA ALA A 297 -2.01 -2.64 -24.05
C ALA A 297 -0.84 -1.66 -23.99
N ALA A 298 -0.26 -1.30 -25.13
CA ALA A 298 0.77 -0.29 -25.23
C ALA A 298 0.29 1.09 -24.72
N ALA A 299 -0.91 1.51 -25.13
CA ALA A 299 -1.52 2.76 -24.67
C ALA A 299 -1.75 2.77 -23.14
N ALA A 300 -2.19 1.65 -22.56
CA ALA A 300 -2.41 1.54 -21.12
C ALA A 300 -1.10 1.73 -20.32
N ILE A 301 0.00 1.10 -20.76
CA ILE A 301 1.33 1.27 -20.15
C ILE A 301 1.80 2.72 -20.30
N GLU A 302 1.59 3.33 -21.47
CA GLU A 302 2.00 4.72 -21.73
C GLU A 302 1.22 5.71 -20.85
N VAL A 303 -0.11 5.59 -20.79
CA VAL A 303 -0.97 6.44 -19.93
C VAL A 303 -0.58 6.33 -18.46
N PHE A 304 -0.33 5.12 -17.98
CA PHE A 304 0.15 4.88 -16.63
C PHE A 304 1.48 5.57 -16.37
N SER A 305 2.48 5.32 -17.23
CA SER A 305 3.84 5.88 -17.08
C SER A 305 3.84 7.40 -17.16
N TYR A 306 3.08 7.97 -18.07
CA TYR A 306 2.92 9.41 -18.22
C TYR A 306 2.30 10.05 -16.96
N ARG A 307 1.26 9.44 -16.39
CA ARG A 307 0.64 9.95 -15.17
C ARG A 307 1.60 9.87 -13.97
N VAL A 308 2.38 8.79 -13.84
CA VAL A 308 3.43 8.66 -12.82
C VAL A 308 4.46 9.78 -12.95
N ALA A 309 4.96 10.03 -14.17
CA ALA A 309 5.93 11.09 -14.43
C ALA A 309 5.37 12.49 -14.08
N LYS A 310 4.11 12.77 -14.40
CA LYS A 310 3.46 14.04 -14.05
C LYS A 310 3.37 14.24 -12.55
N TYR A 311 3.01 13.21 -11.78
CA TYR A 311 2.97 13.29 -10.34
C TYR A 311 4.36 13.49 -9.72
N ILE A 312 5.38 12.79 -10.23
CA ILE A 312 6.77 13.05 -9.82
C ILE A 312 7.13 14.51 -10.08
N GLY A 313 6.85 15.02 -11.27
CA GLY A 313 7.12 16.42 -11.62
C GLY A 313 6.39 17.43 -10.72
N SER A 314 5.13 17.16 -10.35
CA SER A 314 4.38 18.01 -9.42
C SER A 314 5.00 18.02 -8.02
N TYR A 315 5.54 16.90 -7.57
CA TYR A 315 6.18 16.79 -6.25
C TYR A 315 7.61 17.34 -6.22
N VAL A 316 8.31 17.32 -7.36
CA VAL A 316 9.53 18.12 -7.52
C VAL A 316 9.24 19.60 -7.31
N ALA A 317 8.13 20.11 -7.86
CA ALA A 317 7.69 21.48 -7.62
C ALA A 317 7.29 21.72 -6.16
N ALA A 318 6.53 20.80 -5.54
CA ALA A 318 6.09 20.93 -4.14
C ALA A 318 7.26 21.01 -3.14
N MET A 319 8.36 20.31 -3.42
CA MET A 319 9.57 20.30 -2.58
C MET A 319 10.66 21.28 -3.05
N ASN A 320 10.45 21.98 -4.18
CA ASN A 320 11.48 22.80 -4.84
C ASN A 320 12.76 21.98 -5.11
N GLY A 321 12.62 20.87 -5.82
CA GLY A 321 13.69 19.93 -6.19
C GLY A 321 13.47 18.52 -5.66
N VAL A 322 14.38 17.62 -6.01
CA VAL A 322 14.41 16.22 -5.59
C VAL A 322 15.85 15.71 -5.56
N ASP A 323 16.19 14.92 -4.55
CA ASP A 323 17.49 14.26 -4.42
C ASP A 323 17.43 12.79 -4.83
N VAL A 324 16.30 12.12 -4.50
CA VAL A 324 16.12 10.69 -4.72
C VAL A 324 14.70 10.39 -5.20
N ILE A 325 14.58 9.51 -6.19
CA ILE A 325 13.33 8.88 -6.60
C ILE A 325 13.46 7.38 -6.33
N ALA A 326 12.57 6.82 -5.52
CA ALA A 326 12.53 5.40 -5.17
C ALA A 326 11.28 4.74 -5.76
N PHE A 327 11.50 3.78 -6.65
CA PHE A 327 10.44 2.89 -7.15
C PHE A 327 10.28 1.67 -6.24
N THR A 328 9.03 1.30 -5.94
CA THR A 328 8.71 0.20 -5.05
C THR A 328 7.39 -0.45 -5.41
N ALA A 329 7.05 -1.53 -4.72
CA ALA A 329 5.89 -2.38 -4.96
C ALA A 329 5.93 -3.13 -6.30
N GLY A 330 4.95 -3.98 -6.54
CA GLY A 330 5.00 -5.00 -7.59
C GLY A 330 5.43 -4.50 -8.97
N ILE A 331 4.86 -3.42 -9.48
CA ILE A 331 5.21 -2.81 -10.77
C ILE A 331 6.52 -2.04 -10.64
N GLY A 332 6.66 -1.22 -9.59
CA GLY A 332 7.87 -0.42 -9.36
C GLY A 332 9.15 -1.28 -9.27
N GLU A 333 9.05 -2.45 -8.64
CA GLU A 333 10.16 -3.39 -8.46
C GLU A 333 10.43 -4.25 -9.70
N ASN A 334 9.38 -4.66 -10.43
CA ASN A 334 9.49 -5.74 -11.42
C ASN A 334 9.27 -5.35 -12.88
N ALA A 335 8.87 -4.10 -13.18
CA ALA A 335 8.61 -3.63 -14.54
C ALA A 335 9.65 -2.58 -15.00
N PRO A 336 10.84 -2.99 -15.48
CA PRO A 336 11.88 -2.07 -15.96
C PRO A 336 11.38 -1.13 -17.06
N ILE A 337 10.52 -1.63 -17.95
CA ILE A 337 9.98 -0.83 -19.06
C ILE A 337 9.14 0.36 -18.53
N VAL A 338 8.38 0.16 -17.47
CA VAL A 338 7.59 1.25 -16.85
C VAL A 338 8.53 2.30 -16.28
N ARG A 339 9.57 1.88 -15.54
CA ARG A 339 10.57 2.80 -14.97
C ARG A 339 11.27 3.60 -16.06
N SER A 340 11.75 2.95 -17.13
CA SER A 340 12.38 3.63 -18.28
C SER A 340 11.44 4.63 -18.93
N LYS A 341 10.17 4.27 -19.16
CA LYS A 341 9.16 5.18 -19.73
C LYS A 341 8.90 6.39 -18.81
N VAL A 342 8.76 6.18 -17.50
CA VAL A 342 8.59 7.26 -16.54
C VAL A 342 9.78 8.21 -16.55
N LEU A 343 11.00 7.65 -16.47
CA LEU A 343 12.23 8.43 -16.38
C LEU A 343 12.55 9.19 -17.67
N ALA A 344 12.10 8.69 -18.84
CA ALA A 344 12.24 9.39 -20.10
C ALA A 344 11.54 10.77 -20.12
N TYR A 345 10.44 10.94 -19.39
CA TYR A 345 9.76 12.24 -19.21
C TYR A 345 10.49 13.18 -18.25
N LEU A 346 11.41 12.68 -17.43
CA LEU A 346 12.07 13.41 -16.35
C LEU A 346 13.51 13.82 -16.66
N GLY A 347 13.91 13.76 -17.94
CA GLY A 347 15.25 14.13 -18.39
C GLY A 347 15.67 15.57 -18.03
N TYR A 348 14.70 16.48 -17.92
CA TYR A 348 14.95 17.87 -17.50
C TYR A 348 15.51 17.97 -16.05
N LEU A 349 15.36 16.92 -15.23
CA LEU A 349 15.97 16.83 -13.90
C LEU A 349 17.44 16.41 -13.95
N GLY A 350 17.98 16.14 -15.14
CA GLY A 350 19.34 15.64 -15.31
C GLY A 350 19.51 14.19 -14.85
N ILE A 351 18.44 13.40 -14.98
CA ILE A 351 18.48 11.95 -14.72
C ILE A 351 19.10 11.24 -15.91
N THR A 352 20.06 10.36 -15.60
CA THR A 352 20.63 9.42 -16.57
C THR A 352 20.45 8.01 -16.04
N VAL A 353 19.79 7.14 -16.81
CA VAL A 353 19.46 5.76 -16.42
C VAL A 353 20.61 4.82 -16.77
N ASP A 354 20.96 3.93 -15.86
CA ASP A 354 21.76 2.74 -16.11
C ASP A 354 20.83 1.60 -16.49
N GLU A 355 20.69 1.32 -17.78
CA GLU A 355 19.73 0.34 -18.29
C GLU A 355 20.09 -1.10 -17.87
N GLU A 356 21.36 -1.43 -17.63
CA GLU A 356 21.74 -2.74 -17.10
C GLU A 356 21.25 -2.88 -15.65
N ALA A 357 21.48 -1.87 -14.81
CA ALA A 357 21.01 -1.85 -13.43
C ALA A 357 19.49 -1.83 -13.37
N ASN A 358 18.82 -1.06 -14.27
CA ASN A 358 17.37 -1.02 -14.36
C ASN A 358 16.75 -2.38 -14.71
N GLY A 359 17.44 -3.23 -15.43
CA GLY A 359 16.98 -4.60 -15.75
C GLY A 359 16.98 -5.58 -14.57
N LYS A 360 17.66 -5.26 -13.47
CA LYS A 360 17.78 -6.13 -12.29
C LYS A 360 16.52 -6.07 -11.44
N ARG A 361 16.27 -7.13 -10.66
CA ARG A 361 15.05 -7.28 -9.82
C ARG A 361 15.40 -7.75 -8.41
N GLY A 362 14.53 -7.45 -7.45
CA GLY A 362 14.47 -8.11 -6.15
C GLY A 362 15.44 -7.65 -5.07
N ASN A 363 16.23 -6.60 -5.29
CA ASN A 363 17.17 -6.06 -4.30
C ASN A 363 17.16 -4.54 -4.31
N ASP A 364 17.74 -3.93 -3.27
CA ASP A 364 18.06 -2.51 -3.27
C ASP A 364 19.08 -2.22 -4.36
N ILE A 365 18.72 -1.40 -5.32
CA ILE A 365 19.55 -1.09 -6.49
C ILE A 365 19.44 0.39 -6.83
N VAL A 366 20.60 1.04 -7.07
CA VAL A 366 20.66 2.32 -7.77
C VAL A 366 20.58 2.04 -9.28
N ILE A 367 19.62 2.64 -9.96
CA ILE A 367 19.38 2.48 -11.40
C ILE A 367 19.71 3.73 -12.22
N SER A 368 20.22 4.76 -11.58
CA SER A 368 20.80 5.94 -12.24
C SER A 368 22.31 5.83 -12.31
N THR A 369 22.92 6.44 -13.34
CA THR A 369 24.38 6.50 -13.46
C THR A 369 25.00 7.40 -12.40
N PRO A 370 26.31 7.26 -12.09
CA PRO A 370 26.99 8.07 -11.08
C PRO A 370 26.99 9.59 -11.37
N ASP A 371 26.86 10.00 -12.62
CA ASP A 371 26.78 11.39 -13.07
C ASP A 371 25.38 11.94 -13.11
N SER A 372 24.36 11.13 -12.82
CA SER A 372 22.97 11.57 -12.72
C SER A 372 22.80 12.58 -11.58
N LYS A 373 22.11 13.71 -11.84
CA LYS A 373 21.86 14.74 -10.84
C LYS A 373 20.89 14.31 -9.75
N VAL A 374 19.95 13.43 -10.08
CA VAL A 374 19.00 12.82 -9.16
C VAL A 374 19.30 11.34 -9.09
N THR A 375 19.44 10.81 -7.87
CA THR A 375 19.61 9.37 -7.67
C THR A 375 18.30 8.66 -7.85
N VAL A 376 18.24 7.62 -8.66
CA VAL A 376 17.04 6.79 -8.85
C VAL A 376 17.34 5.37 -8.36
N CYS A 377 16.42 4.85 -7.53
CA CYS A 377 16.57 3.53 -6.92
C CYS A 377 15.33 2.66 -7.14
N VAL A 378 15.53 1.36 -7.09
CA VAL A 378 14.49 0.37 -6.81
C VAL A 378 14.71 -0.12 -5.39
N ILE A 379 13.70 0.00 -4.54
CA ILE A 379 13.74 -0.39 -3.13
C ILE A 379 12.51 -1.26 -2.85
N PRO A 380 12.68 -2.57 -2.60
CA PRO A 380 11.58 -3.44 -2.22
C PRO A 380 10.90 -2.98 -0.94
N THR A 381 9.57 -2.86 -0.97
CA THR A 381 8.80 -2.56 0.24
C THR A 381 8.60 -3.80 1.10
N ASN A 382 8.52 -3.60 2.40
CA ASN A 382 8.19 -4.65 3.37
C ASN A 382 7.27 -4.10 4.45
N GLU A 383 5.98 -4.02 4.10
CA GLU A 383 4.95 -3.45 4.97
C GLU A 383 4.76 -4.28 6.24
N GLU A 384 4.86 -5.61 6.15
CA GLU A 384 4.71 -6.49 7.30
C GLU A 384 5.85 -6.29 8.31
N LEU A 385 7.08 -6.13 7.83
CA LEU A 385 8.21 -5.80 8.70
C LEU A 385 8.07 -4.40 9.31
N ALA A 386 7.59 -3.44 8.55
CA ALA A 386 7.32 -2.10 9.07
C ALA A 386 6.28 -2.14 10.21
N ILE A 387 5.17 -2.89 10.01
CA ILE A 387 4.15 -3.08 11.04
C ILE A 387 4.73 -3.79 12.28
N ALA A 388 5.57 -4.80 12.09
CA ALA A 388 6.22 -5.50 13.20
C ALA A 388 7.15 -4.55 14.00
N ARG A 389 7.95 -3.72 13.33
CA ARG A 389 8.82 -2.71 13.98
C ARG A 389 8.02 -1.68 14.78
N GLU A 390 6.95 -1.13 14.19
CA GLU A 390 6.03 -0.20 14.88
C GLU A 390 5.37 -0.85 16.10
N THR A 391 4.94 -2.12 15.96
CA THR A 391 4.34 -2.88 17.05
C THR A 391 5.33 -3.03 18.22
N VAL A 392 6.55 -3.46 17.95
CA VAL A 392 7.60 -3.64 18.96
C VAL A 392 7.94 -2.32 19.67
N ALA A 393 7.99 -1.22 18.93
CA ALA A 393 8.30 0.10 19.50
C ALA A 393 7.26 0.58 20.52
N LEU A 394 6.00 0.09 20.42
CA LEU A 394 4.91 0.52 21.30
C LEU A 394 4.62 -0.47 22.44
N VAL A 395 5.07 -1.73 22.35
CA VAL A 395 4.77 -2.75 23.36
C VAL A 395 5.99 -3.13 24.23
N LYS A 396 7.19 -2.66 23.89
CA LYS A 396 8.40 -2.72 24.74
C LYS A 396 8.37 -1.60 25.77
#